data_7360cbdfcd529315ae1af2dea645a311
#
_entry.id   7360cbdfcd529315ae1af2dea645a311
#
_cell.length_a   1.000
_cell.length_b   1.000
_cell.length_c   1.000
_cell.angle_alpha   90.00
_cell.angle_beta   90.00
_cell.angle_gamma   90.00
#
_symmetry.space_group_name_H-M   'P 1'
#
loop_
_entity.id
_entity.type
_entity.pdbx_description
1 polymer ?
#
loop_
_entity_poly.entity_id
_entity_poly.type
_entity_poly.pdbx_seq_one_letter_code
_entity_poly.pdbx_strand_id
1 'polypeptide(L)'
;MSKYIEGEMVFDIMYGKDECVLPTKQMDNEVHSTKRMAYVWMSEYIPNCLLQTVYNNENLTFVITPSTSDGRFAGFLRTNCGFLEICIGKFLPTLRLLYPNRIVFFFVRLAGAPYTIIDANGVRIFANSTVDLYLLSEKQQQSRRLARLGKSHFFFLN
;
A
#
# COMPACT_ATOMS: atom_id res chain seq x y z
N MET A 1 45.89 -8.99 -4.42
CA MET A 1 45.13 -7.84 -4.99
C MET A 1 43.85 -8.39 -5.58
N SER A 2 42.71 -8.14 -4.98
CA SER A 2 41.40 -8.45 -5.58
C SER A 2 41.13 -7.41 -6.68
N LYS A 3 41.00 -7.86 -7.91
CA LYS A 3 40.58 -6.97 -9.03
C LYS A 3 39.06 -7.04 -9.13
N TYR A 4 38.38 -5.92 -8.94
CA TYR A 4 36.97 -5.77 -9.20
C TYR A 4 36.75 -4.58 -10.14
N ILE A 5 35.65 -4.61 -10.85
CA ILE A 5 35.19 -3.52 -11.68
C ILE A 5 34.00 -2.91 -10.92
N GLU A 6 34.10 -1.63 -10.67
CA GLU A 6 33.02 -0.84 -10.05
C GLU A 6 32.44 0.08 -11.12
N GLY A 7 31.13 0.16 -11.16
CA GLY A 7 30.41 1.06 -12.05
C GLY A 7 29.26 1.70 -11.28
N GLU A 8 29.17 3.01 -11.36
CA GLU A 8 28.06 3.78 -10.83
C GLU A 8 27.07 4.08 -11.96
N MET A 9 25.79 3.82 -11.70
CA MET A 9 24.70 4.15 -12.62
C MET A 9 23.73 5.08 -11.93
N VAL A 10 23.40 6.18 -12.57
CA VAL A 10 22.37 7.12 -12.14
C VAL A 10 21.11 6.82 -12.96
N PHE A 11 20.00 6.63 -12.27
CA PHE A 11 18.71 6.39 -12.90
C PHE A 11 17.79 7.58 -12.65
N ASP A 12 17.28 8.18 -13.71
CA ASP A 12 16.20 9.15 -13.65
C ASP A 12 14.88 8.41 -13.78
N ILE A 13 13.99 8.61 -12.82
CA ILE A 13 12.67 8.01 -12.83
C ILE A 13 11.67 9.07 -13.28
N MET A 14 11.05 8.80 -14.42
CA MET A 14 10.03 9.66 -15.01
C MET A 14 8.73 8.86 -15.16
N TYR A 15 7.61 9.50 -14.90
CA TYR A 15 6.28 8.98 -15.22
C TYR A 15 5.49 10.04 -15.98
N GLY A 16 5.25 9.79 -17.24
CA GLY A 16 4.68 10.80 -18.13
C GLY A 16 5.66 11.97 -18.37
N LYS A 17 5.32 13.15 -17.89
CA LYS A 17 6.16 14.36 -17.97
C LYS A 17 6.77 14.77 -16.63
N ASP A 18 6.44 14.05 -15.57
CA ASP A 18 6.87 14.39 -14.22
C ASP A 18 8.15 13.65 -13.88
N GLU A 19 9.16 14.42 -13.52
CA GLU A 19 10.42 13.93 -13.00
C GLU A 19 10.35 13.80 -11.48
N CYS A 20 11.13 12.88 -10.96
CA CYS A 20 11.28 12.75 -9.52
C CYS A 20 12.07 13.92 -8.94
N VAL A 21 11.51 14.60 -7.94
CA VAL A 21 12.09 15.78 -7.29
C VAL A 21 12.79 15.43 -5.96
N LEU A 22 12.89 14.15 -5.61
CA LEU A 22 13.55 13.76 -4.37
C LEU A 22 15.07 13.99 -4.43
N PRO A 23 15.70 14.42 -3.32
CA PRO A 23 17.14 14.57 -3.29
C PRO A 23 17.85 13.23 -3.43
N THR A 24 18.82 13.17 -4.33
CA THR A 24 19.73 12.02 -4.45
C THR A 24 20.70 12.01 -3.27
N LYS A 25 20.87 10.87 -2.65
CA LYS A 25 21.91 10.63 -1.64
C LYS A 25 22.97 9.72 -2.26
N GLN A 26 24.21 10.17 -2.24
CA GLN A 26 25.34 9.33 -2.64
C GLN A 26 25.43 8.14 -1.69
N MET A 27 25.58 6.95 -2.23
CA MET A 27 25.78 5.73 -1.45
C MET A 27 27.24 5.59 -1.08
N ASP A 28 27.50 5.15 0.15
CA ASP A 28 28.82 4.77 0.58
C ASP A 28 29.21 3.43 -0.07
N ASN A 29 30.30 3.40 -0.80
CA ASN A 29 30.81 2.20 -1.47
C ASN A 29 31.60 1.36 -0.48
N GLU A 30 30.94 0.49 0.26
CA GLU A 30 31.61 -0.43 1.14
C GLU A 30 31.56 -1.86 0.58
N VAL A 31 32.70 -2.37 0.14
CA VAL A 31 32.84 -3.77 -0.25
C VAL A 31 33.24 -4.59 0.97
N HIS A 32 32.26 -5.16 1.64
CA HIS A 32 32.52 -5.92 2.89
C HIS A 32 32.89 -7.39 2.71
N SER A 33 32.81 -7.96 1.52
CA SER A 33 33.06 -9.39 1.32
C SER A 33 33.54 -9.72 -0.07
N THR A 34 34.59 -10.51 -0.16
CA THR A 34 35.14 -11.06 -1.41
C THR A 34 34.53 -12.42 -1.81
N LYS A 35 33.47 -12.86 -1.10
CA LYS A 35 32.90 -14.21 -1.29
C LYS A 35 31.88 -14.31 -2.41
N ARG A 36 31.40 -13.19 -2.95
CA ARG A 36 30.40 -13.17 -4.02
C ARG A 36 30.98 -12.61 -5.31
N MET A 37 30.47 -13.09 -6.44
CA MET A 37 30.95 -12.69 -7.77
C MET A 37 30.45 -11.29 -8.17
N ALA A 38 29.31 -10.85 -7.64
CA ALA A 38 28.75 -9.54 -7.91
C ALA A 38 28.01 -8.98 -6.67
N TYR A 39 28.06 -7.68 -6.54
CA TYR A 39 27.31 -6.91 -5.55
C TYR A 39 26.54 -5.83 -6.29
N VAL A 40 25.30 -5.62 -5.90
CA VAL A 40 24.46 -4.54 -6.40
C VAL A 40 23.97 -3.77 -5.19
N TRP A 41 24.28 -2.49 -5.16
CA TRP A 41 23.74 -1.56 -4.17
C TRP A 41 22.65 -0.76 -4.83
N MET A 42 21.53 -0.64 -4.17
CA MET A 42 20.39 0.13 -4.65
C MET A 42 20.02 1.17 -3.59
N SER A 43 20.01 2.42 -3.98
CA SER A 43 19.55 3.51 -3.12
C SER A 43 18.04 3.45 -2.91
N GLU A 44 17.59 3.78 -1.72
CA GLU A 44 16.17 4.01 -1.41
C GLU A 44 15.54 5.15 -2.24
N TYR A 45 16.36 5.96 -2.90
CA TYR A 45 15.91 6.96 -3.88
C TYR A 45 15.06 6.34 -4.99
N ILE A 46 15.49 5.21 -5.56
CA ILE A 46 14.80 4.54 -6.68
C ILE A 46 13.37 4.15 -6.33
N PRO A 47 13.12 3.32 -5.30
CA PRO A 47 11.75 2.97 -4.94
C PRO A 47 10.93 4.17 -4.47
N ASN A 48 11.54 5.12 -3.78
CA ASN A 48 10.83 6.31 -3.29
C ASN A 48 10.42 7.24 -4.44
N CYS A 49 11.29 7.44 -5.42
CA CYS A 49 10.95 8.17 -6.64
C CYS A 49 9.81 7.52 -7.40
N LEU A 50 9.87 6.21 -7.60
CA LEU A 50 8.81 5.47 -8.27
C LEU A 50 7.47 5.62 -7.54
N LEU A 51 7.45 5.43 -6.22
CA LEU A 51 6.25 5.55 -5.41
C LEU A 51 5.67 6.97 -5.44
N GLN A 52 6.52 7.98 -5.41
CA GLN A 52 6.09 9.38 -5.46
C GLN A 52 5.54 9.76 -6.83
N THR A 53 6.22 9.40 -7.91
CA THR A 53 5.75 9.73 -9.26
C THR A 53 4.45 9.01 -9.59
N VAL A 54 4.29 7.75 -9.20
CA VAL A 54 3.03 7.02 -9.36
C VAL A 54 1.93 7.65 -8.51
N TYR A 55 2.20 8.02 -7.25
CA TYR A 55 1.22 8.67 -6.39
C TYR A 55 0.73 10.01 -6.96
N ASN A 56 1.64 10.81 -7.52
CA ASN A 56 1.31 12.13 -8.06
C ASN A 56 0.47 12.04 -9.35
N ASN A 57 0.68 11.02 -10.16
CA ASN A 57 0.04 10.86 -11.46
C ASN A 57 -1.20 9.94 -11.42
N GLU A 58 -1.24 9.02 -10.49
CA GLU A 58 -2.31 8.04 -10.36
C GLU A 58 -3.11 8.28 -9.09
N ASN A 59 -4.44 8.29 -9.20
CA ASN A 59 -5.31 8.24 -8.04
C ASN A 59 -5.25 6.84 -7.43
N LEU A 60 -4.27 6.58 -6.57
CA LEU A 60 -4.08 5.30 -5.91
C LEU A 60 -5.23 5.04 -4.92
N THR A 61 -6.33 4.56 -5.48
CA THR A 61 -7.54 4.19 -4.75
C THR A 61 -7.82 2.71 -4.94
N PHE A 62 -8.13 2.04 -3.84
CA PHE A 62 -8.48 0.63 -3.84
C PHE A 62 -9.90 0.49 -3.32
N VAL A 63 -10.74 -0.22 -4.07
CA VAL A 63 -12.12 -0.50 -3.66
C VAL A 63 -12.22 -1.98 -3.34
N ILE A 64 -12.54 -2.30 -2.08
CA ILE A 64 -12.73 -3.66 -1.62
C ILE A 64 -14.23 -3.93 -1.57
N THR A 65 -14.71 -4.64 -2.57
CA THR A 65 -16.10 -5.05 -2.73
C THR A 65 -16.24 -6.56 -2.54
N PRO A 66 -17.45 -7.10 -2.44
CA PRO A 66 -17.67 -8.54 -2.40
C PRO A 66 -17.09 -9.32 -3.58
N SER A 67 -16.97 -8.67 -4.75
CA SER A 67 -16.39 -9.26 -5.96
C SER A 67 -14.87 -9.13 -6.03
N THR A 68 -14.25 -8.35 -5.16
CA THR A 68 -12.78 -8.20 -5.13
C THR A 68 -12.14 -9.53 -4.72
N SER A 69 -11.03 -9.88 -5.36
CA SER A 69 -10.28 -11.11 -5.09
C SER A 69 -11.14 -12.38 -5.18
N ASP A 70 -11.87 -12.53 -6.28
CA ASP A 70 -12.70 -13.70 -6.56
C ASP A 70 -13.74 -14.01 -5.47
N GLY A 71 -14.25 -12.98 -4.81
CA GLY A 71 -15.28 -13.11 -3.80
C GLY A 71 -14.79 -13.51 -2.39
N ARG A 72 -13.47 -13.58 -2.17
CA ARG A 72 -12.91 -13.96 -0.85
C ARG A 72 -13.36 -13.04 0.29
N PHE A 73 -13.63 -11.78 -0.01
CA PHE A 73 -14.12 -10.82 0.98
C PHE A 73 -15.65 -10.78 1.13
N ALA A 74 -16.39 -11.50 0.32
CA ALA A 74 -17.86 -11.43 0.32
C ALA A 74 -18.49 -11.76 1.68
N GLY A 75 -17.97 -12.79 2.36
CA GLY A 75 -18.44 -13.15 3.71
C GLY A 75 -18.09 -12.10 4.75
N PHE A 76 -16.85 -11.58 4.71
CA PHE A 76 -16.36 -10.59 5.65
C PHE A 76 -17.14 -9.26 5.57
N LEU A 77 -17.53 -8.84 4.38
CA LEU A 77 -18.21 -7.56 4.15
C LEU A 77 -19.70 -7.55 4.53
N ARG A 78 -20.22 -8.63 5.09
CA ARG A 78 -21.59 -8.68 5.59
C ARG A 78 -21.72 -8.05 6.97
N THR A 79 -22.81 -7.34 7.19
CA THR A 79 -23.16 -6.78 8.51
C THR A 79 -23.74 -7.83 9.45
N ASN A 80 -24.23 -8.95 8.93
CA ASN A 80 -24.71 -10.06 9.71
C ASN A 80 -24.19 -11.40 9.15
N CYS A 81 -23.82 -12.32 10.03
CA CYS A 81 -23.26 -13.63 9.67
C CYS A 81 -23.53 -14.66 10.76
N GLY A 82 -23.39 -15.93 10.41
CA GLY A 82 -23.55 -17.06 11.32
C GLY A 82 -22.51 -17.11 12.44
N PHE A 83 -22.72 -18.00 13.41
CA PHE A 83 -21.87 -18.10 14.61
C PHE A 83 -20.40 -18.38 14.29
N LEU A 84 -20.13 -19.25 13.33
CA LEU A 84 -18.77 -19.65 12.92
C LEU A 84 -18.16 -18.77 11.81
N GLU A 85 -18.94 -17.87 11.23
CA GLU A 85 -18.46 -16.98 10.17
C GLU A 85 -17.83 -15.72 10.74
N ILE A 86 -16.84 -15.18 10.05
CA ILE A 86 -16.21 -13.89 10.39
C ILE A 86 -16.78 -12.83 9.46
N CYS A 87 -17.41 -11.80 10.02
CA CYS A 87 -17.91 -10.67 9.27
C CYS A 87 -17.72 -9.35 10.01
N ILE A 88 -17.79 -8.24 9.29
CA ILE A 88 -17.57 -6.91 9.84
C ILE A 88 -18.58 -6.56 10.95
N GLY A 89 -19.80 -7.06 10.88
CA GLY A 89 -20.82 -6.83 11.90
C GLY A 89 -20.50 -7.42 13.28
N LYS A 90 -19.56 -8.38 13.37
CA LYS A 90 -19.04 -8.87 14.66
C LYS A 90 -18.03 -7.90 15.28
N PHE A 91 -17.24 -7.23 14.44
CA PHE A 91 -16.28 -6.22 14.90
C PHE A 91 -16.93 -4.87 15.19
N LEU A 92 -18.01 -4.56 14.47
CA LEU A 92 -18.77 -3.33 14.61
C LEU A 92 -20.25 -3.63 14.93
N PRO A 93 -20.58 -3.92 16.20
CA PRO A 93 -21.95 -4.29 16.59
C PRO A 93 -22.99 -3.21 16.25
N THR A 94 -22.62 -1.94 16.34
CA THR A 94 -23.48 -0.82 15.95
C THR A 94 -23.88 -0.88 14.48
N LEU A 95 -22.97 -1.30 13.62
CA LEU A 95 -23.23 -1.48 12.20
C LEU A 95 -24.28 -2.57 11.95
N ARG A 96 -24.18 -3.69 12.67
CA ARG A 96 -25.13 -4.78 12.63
C ARG A 96 -26.54 -4.34 13.10
N LEU A 97 -26.60 -3.53 14.13
CA LEU A 97 -27.88 -3.00 14.67
C LEU A 97 -28.56 -2.01 13.72
N LEU A 98 -27.79 -1.06 13.17
CA LEU A 98 -28.32 -0.02 12.31
C LEU A 98 -28.61 -0.48 10.88
N TYR A 99 -27.86 -1.46 10.39
CA TYR A 99 -27.92 -1.94 9.01
C TYR A 99 -27.90 -3.48 8.96
N PRO A 100 -28.94 -4.16 9.46
CA PRO A 100 -29.01 -5.61 9.47
C PRO A 100 -29.05 -6.16 8.04
N ASN A 101 -28.40 -7.30 7.81
CA ASN A 101 -28.40 -8.02 6.53
C ASN A 101 -27.98 -7.18 5.30
N ARG A 102 -27.07 -6.24 5.52
CA ARG A 102 -26.51 -5.42 4.44
C ARG A 102 -25.09 -5.83 4.12
N ILE A 103 -24.62 -5.36 2.98
CA ILE A 103 -23.25 -5.53 2.52
C ILE A 103 -22.61 -4.14 2.55
N VAL A 104 -21.36 -4.10 2.99
CA VAL A 104 -20.53 -2.88 2.97
C VAL A 104 -19.36 -3.09 2.04
N PHE A 105 -18.72 -1.98 1.65
CA PHE A 105 -17.46 -2.01 0.94
C PHE A 105 -16.52 -0.94 1.48
N PHE A 106 -15.24 -1.17 1.30
CA PHE A 106 -14.21 -0.22 1.70
C PHE A 106 -13.67 0.54 0.49
N PHE A 107 -13.49 1.81 0.67
CA PHE A 107 -12.81 2.68 -0.27
C PHE A 107 -11.52 3.17 0.40
N VAL A 108 -10.39 2.65 -0.04
CA VAL A 108 -9.07 2.95 0.52
C VAL A 108 -8.38 3.95 -0.38
N ARG A 109 -7.95 5.07 0.18
CA ARG A 109 -7.16 6.09 -0.51
C ARG A 109 -5.87 6.36 0.23
N LEU A 110 -4.78 6.51 -0.50
CA LEU A 110 -3.56 7.02 0.09
C LEU A 110 -3.73 8.50 0.44
N ALA A 111 -3.29 8.88 1.63
CA ALA A 111 -3.33 10.26 2.14
C ALA A 111 -2.05 11.05 1.83
N GLY A 112 -1.03 10.37 1.30
CA GLY A 112 0.25 10.91 0.89
C GLY A 112 1.04 9.87 0.12
N ALA A 113 2.12 10.30 -0.53
CA ALA A 113 3.02 9.38 -1.23
C ALA A 113 3.59 8.36 -0.23
N PRO A 114 3.50 7.07 -0.53
CA PRO A 114 4.19 6.07 0.27
C PRO A 114 5.70 6.22 0.09
N TYR A 115 6.45 5.80 1.11
CA TYR A 115 7.91 5.83 1.05
C TYR A 115 8.52 4.58 1.66
N THR A 116 9.74 4.31 1.27
CA THR A 116 10.51 3.13 1.65
C THR A 116 11.74 3.54 2.45
N ILE A 117 12.07 2.78 3.48
CA ILE A 117 13.34 2.85 4.17
C ILE A 117 14.04 1.51 3.99
N ILE A 118 15.29 1.55 3.56
CA ILE A 118 16.14 0.37 3.38
C ILE A 118 17.27 0.45 4.40
N ASP A 119 17.34 -0.49 5.29
CA ASP A 119 18.39 -0.57 6.31
C ASP A 119 18.89 -2.03 6.50
N ALA A 120 19.80 -2.23 7.44
CA ALA A 120 20.36 -3.54 7.74
C ALA A 120 19.32 -4.60 8.17
N ASN A 121 18.12 -4.17 8.59
CA ASN A 121 17.03 -5.05 9.02
C ASN A 121 16.07 -5.41 7.88
N GLY A 122 16.27 -4.86 6.70
CA GLY A 122 15.45 -5.14 5.53
C GLY A 122 14.79 -3.89 4.94
N VAL A 123 13.70 -4.09 4.22
CA VAL A 123 12.95 -3.05 3.52
C VAL A 123 11.65 -2.78 4.28
N ARG A 124 11.42 -1.53 4.65
CA ARG A 124 10.19 -1.08 5.30
C ARG A 124 9.47 -0.09 4.40
N ILE A 125 8.20 -0.33 4.17
CA ILE A 125 7.34 0.55 3.38
C ILE A 125 6.35 1.23 4.30
N PHE A 126 6.24 2.54 4.19
CA PHE A 126 5.34 3.38 4.97
C PHE A 126 4.28 3.96 4.04
N ALA A 127 3.03 3.78 4.39
CA ALA A 127 1.90 4.34 3.66
C ALA A 127 0.85 4.87 4.62
N ASN A 128 0.45 6.11 4.42
CA ASN A 128 -0.68 6.70 5.11
C ASN A 128 -1.92 6.53 4.25
N SER A 129 -2.96 5.96 4.82
CA SER A 129 -4.21 5.75 4.09
C SER A 129 -5.42 6.19 4.88
N THR A 130 -6.45 6.58 4.17
CA THR A 130 -7.81 6.75 4.69
C THR A 130 -8.68 5.64 4.15
N VAL A 131 -9.45 5.03 5.03
CA VAL A 131 -10.40 3.97 4.70
C VAL A 131 -11.80 4.49 4.96
N ASP A 132 -12.56 4.68 3.91
CA ASP A 132 -13.97 5.02 3.99
C ASP A 132 -14.81 3.75 3.90
N LEU A 133 -15.73 3.57 4.83
CA LEU A 133 -16.70 2.49 4.85
C LEU A 133 -18.01 2.98 4.26
N TYR A 134 -18.51 2.26 3.26
CA TYR A 134 -19.75 2.56 2.57
C TYR A 134 -20.75 1.41 2.67
N LEU A 135 -22.02 1.76 2.70
CA LEU A 135 -23.11 0.79 2.53
C LEU A 135 -23.31 0.53 1.04
N LEU A 136 -23.35 -0.73 0.64
CA LEU A 136 -23.69 -1.09 -0.72
C LEU A 136 -25.23 -0.95 -0.90
N SER A 137 -25.61 -0.05 -1.80
CA SER A 137 -27.04 0.15 -2.13
C SER A 137 -27.46 -0.86 -3.20
N GLU A 138 -28.62 -1.46 -3.03
CA GLU A 138 -29.23 -2.37 -4.01
C GLU A 138 -29.55 -1.67 -5.35
N LYS A 139 -29.71 -0.35 -5.33
CA LYS A 139 -30.09 0.47 -6.50
C LYS A 139 -28.91 1.22 -7.14
N GLN A 140 -27.66 0.87 -6.83
CA GLN A 140 -26.44 1.47 -7.40
C GLN A 140 -26.31 3.01 -7.39
N GLN A 141 -27.29 3.76 -6.94
CA GLN A 141 -27.36 5.21 -7.16
C GLN A 141 -26.84 6.08 -6.01
N GLN A 142 -26.74 5.62 -4.79
CA GLN A 142 -26.14 6.40 -3.70
C GLN A 142 -25.54 5.49 -2.62
N SER A 143 -24.24 5.28 -2.67
CA SER A 143 -23.53 4.65 -1.56
C SER A 143 -23.36 5.67 -0.42
N ARG A 144 -23.93 5.38 0.74
CA ARG A 144 -23.80 6.23 1.92
C ARG A 144 -22.52 5.90 2.67
N ARG A 145 -21.64 6.89 2.85
CA ARG A 145 -20.48 6.74 3.72
C ARG A 145 -20.91 6.62 5.17
N LEU A 146 -20.50 5.53 5.83
CA LEU A 146 -20.85 5.22 7.21
C LEU A 146 -19.78 5.71 8.18
N ALA A 147 -18.50 5.53 7.82
CA ALA A 147 -17.40 5.91 8.67
C ALA A 147 -16.16 6.24 7.83
N ARG A 148 -15.24 6.99 8.41
CA ARG A 148 -13.90 7.25 7.90
C ARG A 148 -12.89 6.92 8.97
N LEU A 149 -11.92 6.13 8.61
CA LEU A 149 -10.79 5.75 9.46
C LEU A 149 -9.50 6.21 8.76
N GLY A 150 -8.65 6.93 9.49
CA GLY A 150 -7.30 7.26 9.05
C GLY A 150 -6.30 6.36 9.78
N LYS A 151 -5.35 5.77 9.07
CA LYS A 151 -4.30 4.95 9.69
C LYS A 151 -3.02 4.97 8.87
N SER A 152 -1.90 5.01 9.58
CA SER A 152 -0.58 4.72 9.02
C SER A 152 -0.35 3.21 9.03
N HIS A 153 0.11 2.66 7.91
CA HIS A 153 0.41 1.25 7.75
C HIS A 153 1.90 1.07 7.51
N PHE A 154 2.46 0.05 8.15
CA PHE A 154 3.85 -0.37 7.98
C PHE A 154 3.85 -1.77 7.38
N PHE A 155 4.62 -1.97 6.32
CA PHE A 155 4.87 -3.27 5.74
C PHE A 155 6.36 -3.59 5.88
N PHE A 156 6.67 -4.77 6.39
CA PHE A 156 8.02 -5.29 6.44
C PHE A 156 8.18 -6.33 5.35
N LEU A 157 9.26 -6.21 4.58
CA LEU A 157 9.73 -7.24 3.67
C LEU A 157 11.09 -7.71 4.20
N ASN A 158 11.14 -8.95 4.68
CA ASN A 158 12.37 -9.62 5.08
C ASN A 158 12.99 -10.36 3.90
#